data_5234410628a0af2325c4f22f3bf1a409
#
_entry.id   5234410628a0af2325c4f22f3bf1a409
#
_cell.length_a   1.000
_cell.length_b   1.000
_cell.length_c   1.000
_cell.angle_alpha   90.00
_cell.angle_beta   90.00
_cell.angle_gamma   90.00
#
_symmetry.space_group_name_H-M   'P 1'
#
loop_
_entity.id
_entity.type
_entity.pdbx_description
1 polymer ?
#
loop_
_entity_poly.entity_id
_entity_poly.type
_entity_poly.pdbx_seq_one_letter_code
_entity_poly.pdbx_strand_id
1 'polypeptide(L)'
;MKKLFRMEEWQSASGMWHCAHTSSFPPDVDLWIIPARLLGLPLDKYIMYIKENYKSAHIHIREDGGFVSISWESLVEMRKFKNKINALARQKNLQI
;
A
#
# COMPACT_ATOMS: atom_id res chain seq x y z
N MET A 1 9.63 -10.31 18.41
CA MET A 1 8.19 -10.61 18.38
C MET A 1 7.60 -10.15 17.05
N LYS A 2 6.91 -11.05 16.36
CA LYS A 2 6.28 -10.71 15.09
C LYS A 2 4.97 -9.97 15.34
N LYS A 3 4.71 -8.95 14.52
CA LYS A 3 3.47 -8.18 14.60
C LYS A 3 2.62 -8.43 13.36
N LEU A 4 1.31 -8.34 13.52
CA LEU A 4 0.39 -8.39 12.39
C LEU A 4 0.66 -7.21 11.45
N PHE A 5 0.73 -7.49 10.15
CA PHE A 5 0.85 -6.44 9.15
C PHE A 5 -0.35 -5.50 9.23
N ARG A 6 -0.09 -4.20 9.24
CA ARG A 6 -1.13 -3.19 9.27
C ARG A 6 -0.64 -1.92 8.60
N MET A 7 -1.45 -1.39 7.69
CA MET A 7 -1.17 -0.10 7.04
C MET A 7 -1.77 1.03 7.87
N GLU A 8 -1.01 2.10 8.02
CA GLU A 8 -1.45 3.32 8.69
C GLU A 8 -1.46 4.47 7.71
N GLU A 9 -2.17 5.55 8.04
CA GLU A 9 -2.37 6.66 7.14
C GLU A 9 -1.68 7.93 7.63
N TRP A 10 -1.27 8.77 6.69
CA TRP A 10 -0.79 10.11 7.00
C TRP A 10 -1.03 11.03 5.81
N GLN A 11 -0.94 12.34 6.05
CA GLN A 11 -1.07 13.35 5.01
C GLN A 11 0.28 14.03 4.82
N SER A 12 0.73 14.15 3.57
CA SER A 12 1.97 14.86 3.27
C SER A 12 1.77 16.37 3.28
N ALA A 13 2.88 17.12 3.28
CA ALA A 13 2.84 18.58 3.25
C ALA A 13 2.12 19.13 2.01
N SER A 14 2.10 18.36 0.92
CA SER A 14 1.39 18.71 -0.31
C SER A 14 -0.13 18.50 -0.22
N GLY A 15 -0.62 17.95 0.88
CA GLY A 15 -2.05 17.63 1.03
C GLY A 15 -2.46 16.26 0.54
N MET A 16 -1.55 15.51 -0.06
CA MET A 16 -1.86 14.15 -0.53
C MET A 16 -1.90 13.16 0.62
N TRP A 17 -2.77 12.17 0.51
CA TRP A 17 -2.92 11.12 1.51
C TRP A 17 -2.08 9.90 1.12
N HIS A 18 -1.58 9.22 2.14
CA HIS A 18 -0.75 8.02 1.97
C HIS A 18 -1.16 6.96 2.99
N CYS A 19 -0.94 5.71 2.64
CA CYS A 19 -1.03 4.63 3.60
C CYS A 19 0.09 3.63 3.34
N ALA A 20 0.73 3.18 4.40
CA ALA A 20 1.79 2.19 4.32
C ALA A 20 1.99 1.55 5.69
N HIS A 21 2.68 0.43 5.70
CA HIS A 21 3.09 -0.18 6.96
C HIS A 21 4.21 0.65 7.58
N THR A 22 3.95 1.20 8.75
CA THR A 22 4.88 2.08 9.45
C THR A 22 5.62 1.30 10.53
N SER A 23 6.52 0.44 10.15
CA SER A 23 7.36 -0.24 11.12
C SER A 23 8.81 0.17 10.95
N SER A 24 9.62 -0.12 11.95
CA SER A 24 11.05 0.12 11.94
C SER A 24 11.80 -0.96 11.15
N PHE A 25 11.24 -1.36 9.99
CA PHE A 25 11.88 -2.36 9.16
C PHE A 25 13.16 -1.83 8.53
N PRO A 26 14.12 -2.72 8.25
CA PRO A 26 15.29 -2.31 7.48
C PRO A 26 14.87 -1.65 6.17
N PRO A 27 15.59 -0.63 5.71
CA PRO A 27 15.20 0.11 4.49
C PRO A 27 15.28 -0.71 3.20
N ASP A 28 15.84 -1.90 3.27
CA ASP A 28 15.93 -2.81 2.12
C ASP A 28 14.71 -3.72 1.97
N VAL A 29 13.72 -3.61 2.87
CA VAL A 29 12.50 -4.40 2.75
C VAL A 29 11.47 -3.65 1.92
N ASP A 30 11.12 -4.23 0.78
CA ASP A 30 10.11 -3.66 -0.13
C ASP A 30 8.69 -3.93 0.38
N LEU A 31 8.23 -3.09 1.28
CA LEU A 31 6.92 -3.30 1.93
C LEU A 31 5.75 -3.11 0.97
N TRP A 32 5.95 -2.42 -0.16
CA TRP A 32 4.88 -2.23 -1.15
C TRP A 32 4.41 -3.55 -1.77
N ILE A 33 5.26 -4.56 -1.77
CA ILE A 33 4.92 -5.85 -2.38
C ILE A 33 3.86 -6.61 -1.57
N ILE A 34 3.73 -6.31 -0.28
CA ILE A 34 2.81 -7.03 0.60
C ILE A 34 1.35 -6.80 0.21
N PRO A 35 0.89 -5.57 -0.06
CA PRO A 35 -0.48 -5.37 -0.55
C PRO A 35 -0.76 -6.13 -1.85
N ALA A 36 0.19 -6.14 -2.79
CA ALA A 36 0.04 -6.88 -4.03
C ALA A 36 -0.10 -8.38 -3.78
N ARG A 37 0.71 -8.93 -2.88
CA ARG A 37 0.62 -10.35 -2.50
C ARG A 37 -0.69 -10.69 -1.83
N LEU A 38 -1.17 -9.82 -0.95
CA LEU A 38 -2.46 -10.03 -0.29
C LEU A 38 -3.61 -10.06 -1.29
N LEU A 39 -3.51 -9.27 -2.35
CA LEU A 39 -4.50 -9.26 -3.44
C LEU A 39 -4.27 -10.42 -4.43
N GLY A 40 -3.14 -11.10 -4.35
CA GLY A 40 -2.80 -12.19 -5.27
C GLY A 40 -2.42 -11.70 -6.66
N LEU A 41 -1.85 -10.49 -6.77
CA LEU A 41 -1.55 -9.85 -8.05
C LEU A 41 -0.05 -9.64 -8.23
N PRO A 42 0.51 -9.93 -9.42
CA PRO A 42 1.85 -9.46 -9.76
C PRO A 42 1.85 -7.94 -9.93
N LEU A 43 3.04 -7.32 -9.95
CA LEU A 43 3.18 -5.87 -9.92
C LEU A 43 2.39 -5.16 -11.02
N ASP A 44 2.49 -5.63 -12.26
CA ASP A 44 1.79 -5.01 -13.38
C ASP A 44 0.27 -5.03 -13.20
N LYS A 45 -0.26 -6.15 -12.72
CA LYS A 45 -1.69 -6.29 -12.44
C LYS A 45 -2.12 -5.48 -11.23
N TYR A 46 -1.24 -5.37 -10.24
CA TYR A 46 -1.49 -4.53 -9.06
C TYR A 46 -1.63 -3.07 -9.45
N ILE A 47 -0.73 -2.57 -10.30
CA ILE A 47 -0.81 -1.19 -10.80
C ILE A 47 -2.12 -0.96 -11.55
N MET A 48 -2.50 -1.88 -12.43
CA MET A 48 -3.77 -1.80 -13.16
C MET A 48 -4.97 -1.80 -12.20
N TYR A 49 -4.94 -2.66 -11.20
CA TYR A 49 -6.00 -2.74 -10.19
C TYR A 49 -6.20 -1.40 -9.50
N ILE A 50 -5.12 -0.76 -9.07
CA ILE A 50 -5.20 0.54 -8.41
C ILE A 50 -5.79 1.60 -9.35
N LYS A 51 -5.31 1.66 -10.59
CA LYS A 51 -5.80 2.64 -11.56
C LYS A 51 -7.27 2.46 -11.90
N GLU A 52 -7.74 1.21 -11.99
CA GLU A 52 -9.13 0.92 -12.35
C GLU A 52 -10.10 1.18 -11.20
N ASN A 53 -9.67 0.97 -9.96
CA ASN A 53 -10.56 1.03 -8.80
C ASN A 53 -10.50 2.35 -8.04
N TYR A 54 -9.43 3.13 -8.22
CA TYR A 54 -9.22 4.34 -7.44
C TYR A 54 -8.77 5.48 -8.35
N LYS A 55 -9.71 6.35 -8.72
CA LYS A 55 -9.46 7.44 -9.67
C LYS A 55 -8.52 8.51 -9.15
N SER A 56 -8.49 8.72 -7.83
CA SER A 56 -7.65 9.75 -7.22
C SER A 56 -6.25 9.26 -6.87
N ALA A 57 -5.93 8.00 -7.15
CA ALA A 57 -4.62 7.43 -6.83
C ALA A 57 -3.58 7.82 -7.86
N HIS A 58 -2.41 8.25 -7.39
CA HIS A 58 -1.24 8.54 -8.22
C HIS A 58 -0.15 7.54 -7.87
N ILE A 59 0.28 6.77 -8.87
CA ILE A 59 1.28 5.72 -8.67
C ILE A 59 2.63 6.23 -9.13
N HIS A 60 3.62 6.11 -8.24
CA HIS A 60 4.99 6.53 -8.49
C HIS A 60 5.89 5.29 -8.54
N ILE A 61 6.53 5.07 -9.67
CA ILE A 61 7.45 3.95 -9.89
C ILE A 61 8.84 4.53 -10.05
N ARG A 62 9.79 4.06 -9.25
CA ARG A 62 11.19 4.49 -9.39
C ARG A 62 11.79 3.92 -10.66
N GLU A 63 12.78 4.65 -11.21
CA GLU A 63 13.45 4.24 -12.44
C GLU A 63 14.16 2.88 -12.30
N ASP A 64 14.63 2.55 -11.10
CA ASP A 64 15.27 1.26 -10.84
C ASP A 64 14.25 0.12 -10.73
N GLY A 65 12.95 0.42 -10.79
CA GLY A 65 11.89 -0.58 -10.71
C GLY A 65 11.69 -1.20 -9.34
N GLY A 66 12.46 -0.78 -8.34
CA GLY A 66 12.46 -1.42 -7.04
C GLY A 66 11.39 -0.95 -6.07
N PHE A 67 10.68 0.12 -6.38
CA PHE A 67 9.77 0.72 -5.41
C PHE A 67 8.55 1.32 -6.07
N VAL A 68 7.39 1.07 -5.48
CA VAL A 68 6.13 1.72 -5.88
C VAL A 68 5.55 2.43 -4.68
N SER A 69 5.25 3.72 -4.84
CA SER A 69 4.49 4.46 -3.85
C SER A 69 3.19 4.96 -4.47
N ILE A 70 2.17 5.10 -3.65
CA ILE A 70 0.87 5.58 -4.07
C ILE A 70 0.49 6.77 -3.20
N SER A 71 0.11 7.87 -3.85
CA SER A 71 -0.47 9.00 -3.16
C SER A 71 -1.93 9.16 -3.62
N TRP A 72 -2.76 9.70 -2.74
CA TRP A 72 -4.21 9.76 -2.94
C TRP A 72 -4.69 11.18 -2.73
N GLU A 73 -5.48 11.70 -3.66
CA GLU A 73 -6.16 12.98 -3.45
C GLU A 73 -7.37 12.80 -2.53
N SER A 74 -8.06 11.66 -2.62
CA SER A 74 -9.26 11.37 -1.83
C SER A 74 -8.93 10.55 -0.61
N LEU A 75 -9.21 11.09 0.58
CA LEU A 75 -9.08 10.36 1.83
C LEU A 75 -10.01 9.14 1.85
N VAL A 76 -11.22 9.28 1.29
CA VAL A 76 -12.19 8.19 1.26
C VAL A 76 -11.67 7.02 0.44
N GLU A 77 -11.11 7.28 -0.74
CA GLU A 77 -10.54 6.22 -1.58
C GLU A 77 -9.34 5.56 -0.93
N MET A 78 -8.45 6.36 -0.35
CA MET A 78 -7.28 5.82 0.36
C MET A 78 -7.74 4.88 1.49
N ARG A 79 -8.75 5.28 2.26
CA ARG A 79 -9.26 4.47 3.37
C ARG A 79 -9.92 3.19 2.89
N LYS A 80 -10.61 3.21 1.76
CA LYS A 80 -11.16 1.99 1.17
C LYS A 80 -10.07 0.98 0.87
N PHE A 81 -8.99 1.45 0.24
CA PHE A 81 -7.85 0.59 -0.07
C PHE A 81 -7.18 0.09 1.21
N LYS A 82 -6.86 1.01 2.12
CA LYS A 82 -6.21 0.67 3.40
C LYS A 82 -7.01 -0.38 4.17
N ASN A 83 -8.32 -0.17 4.30
CA ASN A 83 -9.17 -1.07 5.07
C ASN A 83 -9.27 -2.44 4.41
N LYS A 84 -9.31 -2.49 3.07
CA LYS A 84 -9.32 -3.76 2.35
C LYS A 84 -8.04 -4.55 2.60
N ILE A 85 -6.89 -3.89 2.49
CA ILE A 85 -5.60 -4.56 2.72
C ILE A 85 -5.48 -5.02 4.17
N ASN A 86 -5.86 -4.19 5.13
CA ASN A 86 -5.80 -4.56 6.54
C ASN A 86 -6.74 -5.72 6.87
N ALA A 87 -7.92 -5.78 6.25
CA ALA A 87 -8.83 -6.91 6.41
C ALA A 87 -8.23 -8.20 5.87
N LEU A 88 -7.61 -8.15 4.69
CA LEU A 88 -6.94 -9.32 4.11
C LEU A 88 -5.78 -9.80 4.97
N ALA A 89 -5.00 -8.86 5.52
CA ALA A 89 -3.90 -9.20 6.41
C ALA A 89 -4.39 -9.93 7.67
N ARG A 90 -5.51 -9.47 8.24
CA ARG A 90 -6.12 -10.13 9.40
C ARG A 90 -6.64 -11.52 9.04
N GLN A 91 -7.32 -11.67 7.90
CA GLN A 91 -7.85 -12.96 7.47
C GLN A 91 -6.75 -14.00 7.29
N LYS A 92 -5.61 -13.57 6.76
CA LYS A 92 -4.46 -14.46 6.51
C LYS A 92 -3.51 -14.54 7.71
N ASN A 93 -3.79 -13.79 8.77
CA ASN A 93 -2.93 -13.69 9.96
C ASN A 93 -1.48 -13.40 9.56
N LEU A 94 -1.31 -12.42 8.66
CA LEU A 94 0.00 -12.07 8.12
C LEU A 94 0.82 -11.32 9.17
N GLN A 95 1.91 -11.92 9.58
CA GLN A 95 2.84 -11.34 10.56
C GLN A 95 4.18 -11.06 9.90
N ILE A 96 4.76 -9.94 10.29
CA ILE A 96 6.07 -9.54 9.77
C ILE A 96 6.98 -9.06 10.89
#